data_bcff0b5917e006eebbbc4c606516e7b8
#
_entry.id   bcff0b5917e006eebbbc4c606516e7b8
#
_cell.length_a   1.000
_cell.length_b   1.000
_cell.length_c   1.000
_cell.angle_alpha   90.00
_cell.angle_beta   90.00
_cell.angle_gamma   90.00
#
_symmetry.space_group_name_H-M   'P 1'
#
loop_
_entity.id
_entity.type
_entity.pdbx_description
1 polymer ?
#
loop_
_entity_poly.entity_id
_entity_poly.type
_entity_poly.pdbx_seq_one_letter_code
_entity_poly.pdbx_strand_id
1 'polypeptide(L)'
;MPVFVWEGTTTSGEAKTGEMNATNTDEVTQRLKSLNISPSKIKKKGEKAGLNIKLPGGSVPQKNLVIFTRQFATMIDAGLPLVQCLELLGNAEPHKNFKKTIFAVRKDIESGATLADSMGKHPKAFDHLYVSLVAAGEVAGILDTVMNRLATQLEKAAALRRKVRGAFTYPTIVSVIALFVVLI
;
A
#
# COMPACT_ATOMS: atom_id res chain seq x y z
N MET A 1 26.03 14.90 -17.68
CA MET A 1 25.87 13.62 -18.39
C MET A 1 25.63 12.54 -17.35
N PRO A 2 24.64 11.68 -17.51
CA PRO A 2 24.39 10.60 -16.55
C PRO A 2 25.51 9.56 -16.59
N VAL A 3 25.90 9.06 -15.41
CA VAL A 3 26.87 7.98 -15.24
C VAL A 3 26.13 6.66 -15.22
N PHE A 4 26.57 5.70 -16.04
CA PHE A 4 26.05 4.33 -16.04
C PHE A 4 27.08 3.38 -15.45
N VAL A 5 26.61 2.48 -14.59
CA VAL A 5 27.36 1.33 -14.05
C VAL A 5 27.00 0.12 -14.90
N TRP A 6 28.01 -0.58 -15.41
CA TRP A 6 27.81 -1.74 -16.25
C TRP A 6 28.55 -2.97 -15.69
N GLU A 7 27.95 -4.12 -15.93
CA GLU A 7 28.54 -5.44 -15.69
C GLU A 7 28.52 -6.17 -17.04
N GLY A 8 29.63 -6.76 -17.42
CA GLY A 8 29.73 -7.49 -18.68
C GLY A 8 30.79 -8.57 -18.63
N THR A 9 30.78 -9.45 -19.62
CA THR A 9 31.74 -10.55 -19.74
C THR A 9 32.60 -10.32 -20.98
N THR A 10 33.93 -10.46 -20.84
CA THR A 10 34.86 -10.40 -21.97
C THR A 10 34.76 -11.66 -22.80
N THR A 11 35.28 -11.64 -24.03
CA THR A 11 35.40 -12.84 -24.89
C THR A 11 36.22 -13.98 -24.27
N SER A 12 37.04 -13.68 -23.26
CA SER A 12 37.79 -14.68 -22.48
C SER A 12 37.00 -15.27 -21.31
N GLY A 13 35.71 -14.84 -21.08
CA GLY A 13 34.88 -15.34 -19.99
C GLY A 13 35.04 -14.63 -18.64
N GLU A 14 35.88 -13.59 -18.56
CA GLU A 14 36.05 -12.82 -17.32
C GLU A 14 34.93 -11.80 -17.13
N ALA A 15 34.34 -11.77 -15.95
CA ALA A 15 33.37 -10.74 -15.58
C ALA A 15 34.10 -9.44 -15.25
N LYS A 16 33.72 -8.34 -15.93
CA LYS A 16 34.22 -6.98 -15.67
C LYS A 16 33.07 -6.05 -15.34
N THR A 17 33.33 -5.14 -14.39
CA THR A 17 32.41 -4.08 -13.99
C THR A 17 33.10 -2.73 -14.16
N GLY A 18 32.35 -1.71 -14.51
CA GLY A 18 32.90 -0.36 -14.65
C GLY A 18 31.81 0.71 -14.69
N GLU A 19 32.26 1.97 -14.72
CA GLU A 19 31.40 3.14 -14.85
C GLU A 19 31.71 3.85 -16.16
N MET A 20 30.65 4.35 -16.83
CA MET A 20 30.78 5.08 -18.10
C MET A 20 29.77 6.22 -18.17
N ASN A 21 30.22 7.36 -18.66
CA ASN A 21 29.34 8.50 -18.96
C ASN A 21 28.73 8.29 -20.36
N ALA A 22 27.40 8.29 -20.44
CA ALA A 22 26.68 8.16 -21.70
C ALA A 22 25.34 8.88 -21.64
N THR A 23 24.76 9.16 -22.81
CA THR A 23 23.46 9.85 -22.91
C THR A 23 22.30 8.88 -22.70
N ASN A 24 22.48 7.63 -23.18
CA ASN A 24 21.49 6.55 -23.03
C ASN A 24 22.16 5.17 -22.90
N THR A 25 21.38 4.13 -22.67
CA THR A 25 21.82 2.74 -22.51
C THR A 25 22.37 2.15 -23.81
N ASP A 26 21.90 2.62 -24.97
CA ASP A 26 22.30 2.11 -26.27
C ASP A 26 23.75 2.56 -26.61
N GLU A 27 24.10 3.78 -26.23
CA GLU A 27 25.46 4.29 -26.35
C GLU A 27 26.45 3.49 -25.49
N VAL A 28 26.06 3.15 -24.26
CA VAL A 28 26.87 2.28 -23.38
C VAL A 28 27.05 0.90 -24.01
N THR A 29 26.00 0.34 -24.57
CA THR A 29 26.03 -0.99 -25.22
C THR A 29 26.94 -0.99 -26.44
N GLN A 30 26.90 0.04 -27.29
CA GLN A 30 27.77 0.16 -28.45
C GLN A 30 29.24 0.30 -28.05
N ARG A 31 29.54 1.13 -27.05
CA ARG A 31 30.93 1.29 -26.56
C ARG A 31 31.48 0.02 -25.91
N LEU A 32 30.65 -0.74 -25.19
CA LEU A 32 31.07 -2.03 -24.59
C LEU A 32 31.30 -3.09 -25.66
N LYS A 33 30.49 -3.13 -26.72
CA LYS A 33 30.71 -4.02 -27.88
C LYS A 33 32.00 -3.70 -28.60
N SER A 34 32.35 -2.42 -28.79
CA SER A 34 33.63 -2.02 -29.43
C SER A 34 34.86 -2.39 -28.57
N LEU A 35 34.67 -2.61 -27.28
CA LEU A 35 35.70 -3.11 -26.36
C LEU A 35 35.68 -4.64 -26.19
N ASN A 36 34.93 -5.37 -27.01
CA ASN A 36 34.73 -6.82 -26.95
C ASN A 36 34.17 -7.31 -25.60
N ILE A 37 33.32 -6.50 -24.99
CA ILE A 37 32.65 -6.83 -23.74
C ILE A 37 31.15 -6.98 -24.04
N SER A 38 30.60 -8.15 -23.73
CA SER A 38 29.17 -8.42 -23.80
C SER A 38 28.50 -7.90 -22.54
N PRO A 39 27.66 -6.85 -22.60
CA PRO A 39 27.01 -6.32 -21.41
C PRO A 39 25.95 -7.30 -20.89
N SER A 40 26.07 -7.66 -19.64
CA SER A 40 25.08 -8.47 -18.89
C SER A 40 24.07 -7.59 -18.15
N LYS A 41 24.51 -6.40 -17.70
CA LYS A 41 23.66 -5.48 -16.94
C LYS A 41 24.16 -4.04 -17.07
N ILE A 42 23.24 -3.12 -17.37
CA ILE A 42 23.52 -1.68 -17.45
C ILE A 42 22.53 -0.95 -16.55
N LYS A 43 23.02 -0.10 -15.65
CA LYS A 43 22.19 0.70 -14.72
C LYS A 43 22.70 2.13 -14.66
N LYS A 44 21.81 3.10 -14.55
CA LYS A 44 22.15 4.50 -14.30
C LYS A 44 22.59 4.67 -12.83
N LYS A 45 23.76 5.27 -12.60
CA LYS A 45 24.28 5.57 -11.26
C LYS A 45 23.36 6.61 -10.60
N GLY A 46 22.74 6.22 -9.49
CA GLY A 46 21.76 7.07 -8.77
C GLY A 46 20.33 6.53 -8.81
N GLU A 47 19.97 5.64 -9.72
CA GLU A 47 18.83 4.78 -9.51
C GLU A 47 19.23 3.71 -8.48
N LYS A 48 18.95 3.99 -7.19
CA LYS A 48 18.88 2.91 -6.21
C LYS A 48 18.00 1.85 -6.86
N ALA A 49 18.58 0.69 -7.16
CA ALA A 49 17.80 -0.51 -7.43
C ALA A 49 17.01 -0.80 -6.14
N GLY A 50 15.96 -0.03 -5.91
CA GLY A 50 14.87 -0.49 -5.10
C GLY A 50 14.44 -1.76 -5.82
N LEU A 51 14.67 -2.90 -5.20
CA LEU A 51 13.94 -4.11 -5.52
C LEU A 51 12.48 -3.66 -5.54
N ASN A 52 11.96 -3.42 -6.76
CA ASN A 52 10.55 -3.27 -6.99
C ASN A 52 9.97 -4.69 -6.89
N ILE A 53 10.15 -5.28 -5.70
CA ILE A 53 9.32 -6.36 -5.27
C ILE A 53 7.94 -5.70 -5.24
N LYS A 54 7.18 -5.85 -6.31
CA LYS A 54 5.73 -5.76 -6.26
C LYS A 54 5.29 -6.85 -5.28
N LEU A 55 5.44 -6.57 -3.99
CA LEU A 55 4.63 -7.27 -3.02
C LEU A 55 3.19 -7.07 -3.51
N PRO A 56 2.43 -8.16 -3.71
CA PRO A 56 1.03 -8.05 -4.08
C PRO A 56 0.41 -7.11 -3.06
N GLY A 57 -0.10 -5.96 -3.52
CA GLY A 57 -0.43 -4.79 -2.74
C GLY A 57 -1.05 -5.21 -1.42
N GLY A 58 -0.33 -4.97 -0.33
CA GLY A 58 -0.73 -5.39 1.01
C GLY A 58 -2.14 -4.89 1.31
N SER A 59 -2.92 -5.68 2.03
CA SER A 59 -4.21 -5.25 2.54
C SER A 59 -4.04 -3.92 3.28
N VAL A 60 -5.04 -3.07 3.19
CA VAL A 60 -5.06 -1.79 3.91
C VAL A 60 -4.91 -2.06 5.41
N PRO A 61 -4.00 -1.37 6.12
CA PRO A 61 -3.90 -1.53 7.56
C PRO A 61 -5.23 -1.23 8.24
N GLN A 62 -5.69 -2.12 9.09
CA GLN A 62 -6.98 -1.97 9.75
C GLN A 62 -7.11 -0.65 10.52
N LYS A 63 -5.99 -0.15 11.09
CA LYS A 63 -5.95 1.16 11.75
C LYS A 63 -6.38 2.29 10.81
N ASN A 64 -5.89 2.28 9.57
CA ASN A 64 -6.22 3.32 8.59
C ASN A 64 -7.68 3.24 8.17
N LEU A 65 -8.22 2.02 7.98
CA LEU A 65 -9.64 1.82 7.67
C LEU A 65 -10.54 2.32 8.80
N VAL A 66 -10.20 2.05 10.07
CA VAL A 66 -10.95 2.54 11.24
C VAL A 66 -11.00 4.07 11.26
N ILE A 67 -9.83 4.72 11.09
CA ILE A 67 -9.73 6.19 11.10
C ILE A 67 -10.54 6.78 9.94
N PHE A 68 -10.34 6.24 8.74
CA PHE A 68 -11.09 6.64 7.54
C PHE A 68 -12.60 6.54 7.78
N THR A 69 -13.09 5.39 8.25
CA THR A 69 -14.53 5.17 8.44
C THR A 69 -15.12 6.13 9.46
N ARG A 70 -14.41 6.41 10.57
CA ARG A 70 -14.87 7.38 11.58
C ARG A 70 -14.93 8.79 11.03
N GLN A 71 -13.89 9.24 10.35
CA GLN A 71 -13.84 10.58 9.76
C GLN A 71 -14.89 10.74 8.63
N PHE A 72 -15.05 9.71 7.80
CA PHE A 72 -16.03 9.70 6.72
C PHE A 72 -17.45 9.76 7.28
N ALA A 73 -17.77 8.96 8.31
CA ALA A 73 -19.04 9.01 9.00
C ALA A 73 -19.34 10.41 9.56
N THR A 74 -18.38 11.02 10.23
CA THR A 74 -18.54 12.38 10.79
C THR A 74 -18.78 13.43 9.73
N MET A 75 -18.10 13.32 8.58
CA MET A 75 -18.28 14.27 7.47
C MET A 75 -19.65 14.12 6.79
N ILE A 76 -20.12 12.88 6.60
CA ILE A 76 -21.46 12.61 6.04
C ILE A 76 -22.54 13.11 7.01
N ASP A 77 -22.39 12.86 8.30
CA ASP A 77 -23.30 13.31 9.36
C ASP A 77 -23.41 14.86 9.39
N ALA A 78 -22.28 15.53 9.08
CA ALA A 78 -22.25 17.00 8.91
C ALA A 78 -22.84 17.50 7.58
N GLY A 79 -23.35 16.60 6.72
CA GLY A 79 -23.96 16.94 5.44
C GLY A 79 -22.98 17.28 4.31
N LEU A 80 -21.71 16.95 4.44
CA LEU A 80 -20.73 17.18 3.37
C LEU A 80 -20.97 16.24 2.17
N PRO A 81 -20.82 16.73 0.92
CA PRO A 81 -20.91 15.88 -0.27
C PRO A 81 -19.91 14.75 -0.27
N LEU A 82 -20.31 13.54 -0.69
CA LEU A 82 -19.45 12.33 -0.70
C LEU A 82 -18.10 12.52 -1.41
N VAL A 83 -18.14 13.19 -2.57
CA VAL A 83 -16.94 13.47 -3.37
C VAL A 83 -15.95 14.33 -2.60
N GLN A 84 -16.43 15.36 -1.90
CA GLN A 84 -15.60 16.24 -1.09
C GLN A 84 -15.02 15.52 0.13
N CYS A 85 -15.81 14.68 0.80
CA CYS A 85 -15.32 13.85 1.90
C CYS A 85 -14.16 12.95 1.45
N LEU A 86 -14.32 12.26 0.33
CA LEU A 86 -13.29 11.37 -0.22
C LEU A 86 -12.04 12.12 -0.66
N GLU A 87 -12.19 13.34 -1.19
CA GLU A 87 -11.05 14.19 -1.54
C GLU A 87 -10.23 14.58 -0.32
N LEU A 88 -10.88 15.08 0.73
CA LEU A 88 -10.22 15.48 1.96
C LEU A 88 -9.51 14.29 2.64
N LEU A 89 -10.22 13.16 2.75
CA LEU A 89 -9.67 11.94 3.36
C LEU A 89 -8.55 11.32 2.53
N GLY A 90 -8.67 11.33 1.21
CA GLY A 90 -7.62 10.87 0.31
C GLY A 90 -6.35 11.72 0.43
N ASN A 91 -6.49 13.03 0.58
CA ASN A 91 -5.35 13.93 0.78
C ASN A 91 -4.67 13.71 2.14
N ALA A 92 -5.44 13.46 3.19
CA ALA A 92 -4.96 13.22 4.55
C ALA A 92 -4.37 11.81 4.76
N GLU A 93 -4.66 10.83 3.87
CA GLU A 93 -4.27 9.43 4.05
C GLU A 93 -2.76 9.21 3.83
N PRO A 94 -2.01 8.74 4.86
CA PRO A 94 -0.57 8.51 4.74
C PRO A 94 -0.21 7.22 4.01
N HIS A 95 -1.10 6.20 4.01
CA HIS A 95 -0.84 4.91 3.41
C HIS A 95 -1.07 4.95 1.89
N LYS A 96 0.01 4.91 1.11
CA LYS A 96 0.01 5.14 -0.35
C LYS A 96 -1.02 4.31 -1.13
N ASN A 97 -1.19 3.02 -0.78
CA ASN A 97 -2.14 2.16 -1.49
C ASN A 97 -3.58 2.50 -1.12
N PHE A 98 -3.85 2.80 0.14
CA PHE A 98 -5.18 3.21 0.58
C PHE A 98 -5.59 4.57 0.02
N LYS A 99 -4.66 5.53 0.01
CA LYS A 99 -4.83 6.82 -0.67
C LYS A 99 -5.26 6.63 -2.13
N LYS A 100 -4.58 5.76 -2.89
CA LYS A 100 -4.95 5.46 -4.29
C LYS A 100 -6.35 4.85 -4.37
N THR A 101 -6.71 3.97 -3.44
CA THR A 101 -8.05 3.37 -3.38
C THR A 101 -9.13 4.43 -3.13
N ILE A 102 -8.93 5.34 -2.18
CA ILE A 102 -9.89 6.42 -1.89
C ILE A 102 -10.10 7.31 -3.12
N PHE A 103 -9.03 7.71 -3.82
CA PHE A 103 -9.16 8.49 -5.06
C PHE A 103 -9.79 7.71 -6.21
N ALA A 104 -9.60 6.39 -6.29
CA ALA A 104 -10.27 5.56 -7.29
C ALA A 104 -11.78 5.50 -7.01
N VAL A 105 -12.19 5.30 -5.75
CA VAL A 105 -13.59 5.35 -5.33
C VAL A 105 -14.21 6.72 -5.62
N ARG A 106 -13.50 7.81 -5.30
CA ARG A 106 -13.94 9.17 -5.63
C ARG A 106 -14.22 9.32 -7.12
N LYS A 107 -13.26 8.91 -7.97
CA LYS A 107 -13.39 9.01 -9.43
C LYS A 107 -14.59 8.23 -9.97
N ASP A 108 -14.82 7.03 -9.42
CA ASP A 108 -15.97 6.20 -9.83
C ASP A 108 -17.31 6.89 -9.48
N ILE A 109 -17.42 7.52 -8.30
CA ILE A 109 -18.60 8.27 -7.88
C ILE A 109 -18.79 9.52 -8.76
N GLU A 110 -17.73 10.25 -9.10
CA GLU A 110 -17.77 11.39 -10.04
C GLU A 110 -18.27 10.95 -11.43
N SER A 111 -18.05 9.70 -11.81
CA SER A 111 -18.57 9.12 -13.07
C SER A 111 -20.00 8.56 -12.95
N GLY A 112 -20.66 8.69 -11.81
CA GLY A 112 -22.04 8.28 -11.58
C GLY A 112 -22.24 6.89 -10.97
N ALA A 113 -21.17 6.22 -10.54
CA ALA A 113 -21.28 4.95 -9.82
C ALA A 113 -21.76 5.18 -8.38
N THR A 114 -22.40 4.14 -7.79
CA THR A 114 -22.77 4.16 -6.36
C THR A 114 -21.51 4.05 -5.48
N LEU A 115 -21.61 4.49 -4.22
CA LEU A 115 -20.53 4.35 -3.25
C LEU A 115 -20.21 2.88 -3.01
N ALA A 116 -21.25 2.06 -2.85
CA ALA A 116 -21.11 0.62 -2.63
C ALA A 116 -20.41 -0.09 -3.79
N ASP A 117 -20.83 0.17 -5.04
CA ASP A 117 -20.21 -0.44 -6.23
C ASP A 117 -18.74 0.00 -6.37
N SER A 118 -18.47 1.26 -6.12
CA SER A 118 -17.11 1.80 -6.17
C SER A 118 -16.19 1.16 -5.12
N MET A 119 -16.66 1.03 -3.89
CA MET A 119 -15.91 0.35 -2.81
C MET A 119 -15.74 -1.16 -3.08
N GLY A 120 -16.74 -1.81 -3.67
CA GLY A 120 -16.74 -3.25 -4.01
C GLY A 120 -15.62 -3.65 -4.97
N LYS A 121 -15.14 -2.72 -5.81
CA LYS A 121 -13.98 -2.93 -6.70
C LYS A 121 -12.65 -3.08 -5.92
N HIS A 122 -12.65 -2.77 -4.63
CA HIS A 122 -11.44 -2.75 -3.79
C HIS A 122 -11.52 -3.68 -2.57
N PRO A 123 -11.65 -5.02 -2.76
CA PRO A 123 -11.87 -5.98 -1.66
C PRO A 123 -10.69 -6.09 -0.68
N LYS A 124 -9.51 -5.59 -1.04
CA LYS A 124 -8.35 -5.50 -0.13
C LYS A 124 -8.46 -4.37 0.90
N ALA A 125 -9.32 -3.39 0.64
CA ALA A 125 -9.57 -2.24 1.51
C ALA A 125 -10.91 -2.39 2.23
N PHE A 126 -11.95 -2.75 1.50
CA PHE A 126 -13.33 -2.86 1.98
C PHE A 126 -13.79 -4.31 1.81
N ASP A 127 -14.04 -5.01 2.92
CA ASP A 127 -14.54 -6.38 2.87
C ASP A 127 -16.01 -6.43 2.42
N HIS A 128 -16.46 -7.63 2.10
CA HIS A 128 -17.82 -7.84 1.60
C HIS A 128 -18.89 -7.34 2.59
N LEU A 129 -18.70 -7.53 3.90
CA LEU A 129 -19.64 -7.05 4.92
C LEU A 129 -19.73 -5.53 4.93
N TYR A 130 -18.58 -4.85 4.87
CA TYR A 130 -18.50 -3.39 4.79
C TYR A 130 -19.29 -2.87 3.59
N VAL A 131 -19.02 -3.41 2.40
CA VAL A 131 -19.69 -3.00 1.15
C VAL A 131 -21.19 -3.26 1.20
N SER A 132 -21.62 -4.42 1.71
CA SER A 132 -23.05 -4.76 1.83
C SER A 132 -23.81 -3.82 2.76
N LEU A 133 -23.19 -3.40 3.87
CA LEU A 133 -23.80 -2.45 4.80
C LEU A 133 -23.87 -1.05 4.18
N VAL A 134 -22.83 -0.63 3.46
CA VAL A 134 -22.85 0.65 2.71
C VAL A 134 -23.95 0.63 1.66
N ALA A 135 -24.09 -0.45 0.88
CA ALA A 135 -25.13 -0.60 -0.12
C ALA A 135 -26.53 -0.48 0.48
N ALA A 136 -26.77 -1.15 1.61
CA ALA A 136 -28.05 -1.06 2.32
C ALA A 136 -28.33 0.37 2.80
N GLY A 137 -27.31 1.07 3.33
CA GLY A 137 -27.44 2.45 3.79
C GLY A 137 -27.68 3.43 2.65
N GLU A 138 -27.03 3.22 1.50
CA GLU A 138 -27.17 4.06 0.31
C GLU A 138 -28.58 3.95 -0.28
N VAL A 139 -29.08 2.71 -0.43
CA VAL A 139 -30.45 2.45 -0.92
C VAL A 139 -31.51 3.00 0.04
N ALA A 140 -31.31 2.87 1.34
CA ALA A 140 -32.26 3.34 2.36
C ALA A 140 -32.15 4.84 2.65
N GLY A 141 -31.14 5.55 2.13
CA GLY A 141 -30.89 6.97 2.40
C GLY A 141 -30.44 7.27 3.84
N ILE A 142 -29.90 6.26 4.55
CA ILE A 142 -29.42 6.36 5.95
C ILE A 142 -27.93 6.06 6.05
N LEU A 143 -27.16 6.53 5.06
CA LEU A 143 -25.73 6.25 4.96
C LEU A 143 -24.95 6.77 6.18
N ASP A 144 -25.32 7.93 6.71
CA ASP A 144 -24.82 8.53 7.95
C ASP A 144 -24.90 7.56 9.14
N THR A 145 -26.07 7.03 9.37
CA THR A 145 -26.35 6.06 10.45
C THR A 145 -25.54 4.78 10.26
N VAL A 146 -25.50 4.24 9.05
CA VAL A 146 -24.75 3.00 8.75
C VAL A 146 -23.25 3.23 8.93
N MET A 147 -22.70 4.33 8.42
CA MET A 147 -21.28 4.64 8.56
C MET A 147 -20.88 4.85 10.02
N ASN A 148 -21.70 5.50 10.84
CA ASN A 148 -21.47 5.64 12.28
C ASN A 148 -21.46 4.28 13.00
N ARG A 149 -22.37 3.36 12.66
CA ARG A 149 -22.39 1.99 13.19
C ARG A 149 -21.15 1.19 12.78
N LEU A 150 -20.76 1.26 11.50
CA LEU A 150 -19.54 0.63 10.99
C LEU A 150 -18.30 1.14 11.71
N ALA A 151 -18.15 2.46 11.86
CA ALA A 151 -17.04 3.05 12.59
C ALA A 151 -16.95 2.50 14.03
N THR A 152 -18.08 2.49 14.74
CA THR A 152 -18.15 1.99 16.11
C THR A 152 -17.79 0.49 16.21
N GLN A 153 -18.25 -0.33 15.28
CA GLN A 153 -17.91 -1.76 15.23
C GLN A 153 -16.42 -1.98 14.95
N LEU A 154 -15.86 -1.26 13.98
CA LEU A 154 -14.44 -1.36 13.64
C LEU A 154 -13.54 -0.91 14.80
N GLU A 155 -13.92 0.15 15.53
CA GLU A 155 -13.21 0.61 16.72
C GLU A 155 -13.22 -0.42 17.83
N LYS A 156 -14.39 -1.01 18.13
CA LYS A 156 -14.52 -2.09 19.12
C LYS A 156 -13.68 -3.30 18.76
N ALA A 157 -13.72 -3.72 17.49
CA ALA A 157 -12.91 -4.84 17.00
C ALA A 157 -11.41 -4.54 17.10
N ALA A 158 -10.98 -3.33 16.76
CA ALA A 158 -9.58 -2.91 16.89
C ALA A 158 -9.13 -2.86 18.36
N ALA A 159 -9.97 -2.37 19.26
CA ALA A 159 -9.71 -2.34 20.70
C ALA A 159 -9.56 -3.74 21.29
N LEU A 160 -10.46 -4.67 20.93
CA LEU A 160 -10.38 -6.07 21.35
C LEU A 160 -9.08 -6.74 20.88
N ARG A 161 -8.73 -6.59 19.59
CA ARG A 161 -7.47 -7.13 19.06
C ARG A 161 -6.24 -6.58 19.79
N ARG A 162 -6.26 -5.30 20.18
CA ARG A 162 -5.16 -4.69 20.94
C ARG A 162 -5.06 -5.32 22.35
N LYS A 163 -6.19 -5.51 23.04
CA LYS A 163 -6.24 -6.15 24.36
C LYS A 163 -5.74 -7.59 24.30
N VAL A 164 -6.19 -8.38 23.31
CA VAL A 164 -5.76 -9.76 23.13
C VAL A 164 -4.25 -9.83 22.85
N ARG A 165 -3.73 -8.99 21.95
CA ARG A 165 -2.30 -8.96 21.64
C ARG A 165 -1.47 -8.57 22.86
N GLY A 166 -1.94 -7.63 23.69
CA GLY A 166 -1.30 -7.26 24.95
C GLY A 166 -1.29 -8.40 25.97
N ALA A 167 -2.38 -9.16 26.07
CA ALA A 167 -2.47 -10.30 26.99
C ALA A 167 -1.49 -11.43 26.66
N PHE A 168 -1.18 -11.66 25.37
CA PHE A 168 -0.19 -12.66 24.95
C PHE A 168 1.27 -12.26 25.19
N THR A 169 1.56 -10.99 25.46
CA THR A 169 2.93 -10.51 25.68
C THR A 169 3.54 -11.15 26.95
N TYR A 170 2.79 -11.22 28.05
CA TYR A 170 3.27 -11.80 29.29
C TYR A 170 3.61 -13.31 29.17
N PRO A 171 2.72 -14.19 28.67
CA PRO A 171 3.04 -15.59 28.46
C PRO A 171 4.24 -15.81 27.53
N THR A 172 4.40 -15.00 26.49
CA THR A 172 5.53 -15.11 25.58
C THR A 172 6.85 -14.79 26.26
N ILE A 173 6.90 -13.72 27.06
CA ILE A 173 8.12 -13.35 27.80
C ILE A 173 8.49 -14.44 28.80
N VAL A 174 7.52 -14.93 29.57
CA VAL A 174 7.76 -16.01 30.58
C VAL A 174 8.24 -17.28 29.90
N SER A 175 7.63 -17.68 28.77
CA SER A 175 8.04 -18.88 28.03
C SER A 175 9.46 -18.76 27.49
N VAL A 176 9.84 -17.59 26.98
CA VAL A 176 11.22 -17.35 26.48
C VAL A 176 12.23 -17.44 27.61
N ILE A 177 11.95 -16.83 28.77
CA ILE A 177 12.83 -16.88 29.95
C ILE A 177 12.94 -18.32 30.45
N ALA A 178 11.84 -19.05 30.60
CA ALA A 178 11.85 -20.45 31.03
C ALA A 178 12.66 -21.34 30.09
N LEU A 179 12.50 -21.16 28.76
CA LEU A 179 13.29 -21.89 27.77
C LEU A 179 14.79 -21.58 27.89
N PHE A 180 15.14 -20.34 28.14
CA PHE A 180 16.53 -19.92 28.30
C PHE A 180 17.18 -20.55 29.54
N VAL A 181 16.44 -20.60 30.68
CA VAL A 181 16.92 -21.24 31.93
C VAL A 181 17.10 -22.75 31.77
N VAL A 182 16.27 -23.42 30.98
CA VAL A 182 16.38 -24.87 30.76
C VAL A 182 17.55 -25.23 29.82
N LEU A 183 17.99 -24.31 28.96
CA LEU A 183 19.08 -24.52 28.01
C LEU A 183 20.49 -24.23 28.58
N ILE A 184 20.56 -23.60 29.76
CA ILE A 184 21.81 -23.35 30.50
C ILE A 184 21.98 -24.36 31.59
#